data_4bc0041e5035e5ac77239b3c7217b9b6
#
_entry.id   4bc0041e5035e5ac77239b3c7217b9b6
#
_cell.length_a   1.000
_cell.length_b   1.000
_cell.length_c   1.000
_cell.angle_alpha   90.00
_cell.angle_beta   90.00
_cell.angle_gamma   90.00
#
_symmetry.space_group_name_H-M   'P 1'
#
loop_
_entity.id
_entity.type
_entity.pdbx_description
1 polymer ?
#
loop_
_entity_poly.entity_id
_entity_poly.type
_entity_poly.pdbx_seq_one_letter_code
_entity_poly.pdbx_strand_id
1 'polypeptide(L)'
;MKWGSETNGGFRNFTITNCTFRRAEEPTIYDRPHRTLGGLAIETVDGALLENFNISNISMYGVMTPIFIRLADRGRNYYDGGPSQPAGTLRNIHIANLTARMHGLVTSSITGLEKHPVENVTLTNVHIICDGNGSVEHARKRDLPEREKEYPETLIFADAPASGLFVKNVKGIRMQNVMLEVYESDPRALLFMERVNDALLDGITLVNPSDGPQVILRNSRDIDIEKLRYDGSRVPCIGIEGTDNRRIETDKKYSVDHSDGRNSKKNRHK
;
A
#
# COMPACT_ATOMS: atom_id res chain seq x y z
N MET A 1 -10.55 9.07 8.77
CA MET A 1 -10.89 10.27 7.96
C MET A 1 -10.89 9.85 6.51
N LYS A 2 -11.93 10.23 5.74
CA LYS A 2 -12.13 9.76 4.37
C LYS A 2 -12.45 10.91 3.43
N TRP A 3 -11.77 10.96 2.28
CA TRP A 3 -12.06 11.80 1.12
C TRP A 3 -12.44 10.88 -0.04
N GLY A 4 -13.64 11.03 -0.55
CA GLY A 4 -14.24 10.10 -1.52
C GLY A 4 -15.30 9.24 -0.83
N SER A 5 -15.74 8.18 -1.43
CA SER A 5 -15.41 7.58 -2.72
C SER A 5 -16.27 8.16 -3.85
N GLU A 6 -17.48 8.55 -3.56
CA GLU A 6 -18.53 8.99 -4.50
C GLU A 6 -18.36 10.48 -4.80
N THR A 7 -17.34 10.82 -5.60
CA THR A 7 -17.09 12.21 -5.98
C THR A 7 -16.72 12.32 -7.47
N ASN A 8 -17.35 13.25 -8.15
CA ASN A 8 -17.01 13.66 -9.51
C ASN A 8 -16.26 15.01 -9.51
N GLY A 9 -16.45 15.87 -8.48
CA GLY A 9 -15.82 17.19 -8.38
C GLY A 9 -14.38 17.14 -7.88
N GLY A 10 -14.15 16.40 -6.80
CA GLY A 10 -12.83 16.21 -6.23
C GLY A 10 -12.50 17.03 -5.01
N PHE A 11 -11.26 16.85 -4.54
CA PHE A 11 -10.72 17.51 -3.36
C PHE A 11 -9.31 18.02 -3.66
N ARG A 12 -9.04 19.28 -3.38
CA ARG A 12 -7.73 19.90 -3.66
C ARG A 12 -7.26 20.79 -2.53
N ASN A 13 -5.93 20.83 -2.33
CA ASN A 13 -5.26 21.76 -1.39
C ASN A 13 -5.68 21.54 0.06
N PHE A 14 -5.64 20.30 0.53
CA PHE A 14 -5.95 19.93 1.90
C PHE A 14 -4.71 19.95 2.79
N THR A 15 -4.85 20.56 3.96
CA THR A 15 -3.87 20.46 5.03
C THR A 15 -4.55 19.87 6.26
N ILE A 16 -4.01 18.75 6.74
CA ILE A 16 -4.48 18.03 7.93
C ILE A 16 -3.30 17.86 8.88
N THR A 17 -3.43 18.31 10.10
CA THR A 17 -2.34 18.21 11.07
C THR A 17 -2.85 18.01 12.49
N ASN A 18 -1.99 17.42 13.34
CA ASN A 18 -2.21 17.27 14.78
C ASN A 18 -3.49 16.48 15.12
N CYS A 19 -3.72 15.35 14.42
CA CYS A 19 -4.90 14.52 14.62
C CYS A 19 -4.54 13.20 15.32
N THR A 20 -5.43 12.74 16.19
CA THR A 20 -5.37 11.40 16.79
C THR A 20 -6.60 10.61 16.36
N PHE A 21 -6.36 9.41 15.84
CA PHE A 21 -7.39 8.44 15.46
C PHE A 21 -7.36 7.27 16.44
N ARG A 22 -8.51 6.87 16.95
CA ARG A 22 -8.62 5.70 17.81
C ARG A 22 -9.73 4.79 17.32
N ARG A 23 -9.55 3.50 17.56
CA ARG A 23 -10.61 2.54 17.37
C ARG A 23 -11.80 2.91 18.27
N ALA A 24 -13.03 2.84 17.74
CA ALA A 24 -14.23 3.00 18.54
C ALA A 24 -14.36 1.81 19.51
N GLU A 25 -14.72 2.09 20.76
CA GLU A 25 -14.97 1.08 21.77
C GLU A 25 -16.40 0.53 21.64
N GLU A 26 -17.35 1.38 21.29
CA GLU A 26 -18.75 1.04 21.10
C GLU A 26 -19.04 0.56 19.65
N PRO A 27 -20.10 -0.25 19.47
CA PRO A 27 -20.55 -0.63 18.13
C PRO A 27 -20.86 0.58 17.26
N THR A 28 -20.41 0.55 16.01
CA THR A 28 -20.74 1.59 15.04
C THR A 28 -22.08 1.30 14.37
N ILE A 29 -22.62 2.29 13.64
CA ILE A 29 -23.87 2.18 12.86
C ILE A 29 -23.85 1.03 11.82
N TYR A 30 -22.69 0.49 11.50
CA TYR A 30 -22.53 -0.65 10.59
C TYR A 30 -22.54 -2.00 11.32
N ASP A 31 -22.99 -2.04 12.56
CA ASP A 31 -23.11 -3.24 13.39
C ASP A 31 -21.83 -4.12 13.43
N ARG A 32 -20.69 -3.47 13.30
CA ARG A 32 -19.37 -4.10 13.37
C ARG A 32 -18.64 -3.60 14.60
N PRO A 33 -18.80 -4.27 15.75
CA PRO A 33 -18.16 -3.83 16.97
C PRO A 33 -16.63 -3.77 16.81
N HIS A 34 -16.02 -2.72 17.34
CA HIS A 34 -14.58 -2.56 17.46
C HIS A 34 -13.82 -2.43 16.13
N ARG A 35 -14.44 -1.96 15.03
CA ARG A 35 -13.77 -1.79 13.74
C ARG A 35 -13.74 -0.34 13.29
N THR A 36 -12.58 0.27 13.40
CA THR A 36 -12.23 1.47 12.64
C THR A 36 -11.42 1.01 11.43
N LEU A 37 -12.07 0.94 10.24
CA LEU A 37 -11.49 0.33 9.05
C LEU A 37 -10.27 1.11 8.55
N GLY A 38 -10.41 2.39 8.26
CA GLY A 38 -9.33 3.22 7.73
C GLY A 38 -8.95 4.39 8.62
N GLY A 39 -7.67 4.68 8.72
CA GLY A 39 -7.14 5.92 9.28
C GLY A 39 -7.31 7.07 8.29
N LEU A 40 -6.41 7.13 7.30
CA LEU A 40 -6.47 8.06 6.18
C LEU A 40 -6.93 7.32 4.93
N ALA A 41 -8.13 7.59 4.45
CA ALA A 41 -8.68 7.03 3.22
C ALA A 41 -8.86 8.13 2.18
N ILE A 42 -8.00 8.15 1.16
CA ILE A 42 -7.98 9.15 0.08
C ILE A 42 -8.31 8.41 -1.21
N GLU A 43 -9.55 8.57 -1.69
CA GLU A 43 -10.11 7.71 -2.71
C GLU A 43 -10.76 8.50 -3.84
N THR A 44 -10.46 8.14 -5.08
CA THR A 44 -11.21 8.59 -6.26
C THR A 44 -11.53 7.38 -7.13
N VAL A 45 -12.80 7.16 -7.38
CA VAL A 45 -13.28 6.02 -8.16
C VAL A 45 -14.38 6.40 -9.19
N ASP A 46 -14.88 7.63 -9.11
CA ASP A 46 -15.94 8.13 -9.96
C ASP A 46 -15.52 9.39 -10.75
N GLY A 47 -14.23 9.45 -11.13
CA GLY A 47 -13.72 10.46 -12.05
C GLY A 47 -13.19 11.75 -11.43
N ALA A 48 -13.14 11.85 -10.11
CA ALA A 48 -12.70 13.08 -9.44
C ALA A 48 -11.19 13.34 -9.50
N LEU A 49 -10.82 14.61 -9.42
CA LEU A 49 -9.45 15.06 -9.20
C LEU A 49 -9.19 15.23 -7.70
N LEU A 50 -8.26 14.45 -7.15
CA LEU A 50 -7.74 14.59 -5.80
C LEU A 50 -6.26 14.95 -5.86
N GLU A 51 -5.90 16.14 -5.35
CA GLU A 51 -4.50 16.58 -5.40
C GLU A 51 -4.11 17.52 -4.26
N ASN A 52 -2.80 17.56 -3.96
CA ASN A 52 -2.17 18.46 -3.01
C ASN A 52 -2.68 18.25 -1.57
N PHE A 53 -2.48 17.05 -1.06
CA PHE A 53 -2.75 16.72 0.34
C PHE A 53 -1.46 16.83 1.16
N ASN A 54 -1.47 17.66 2.19
CA ASN A 54 -0.40 17.77 3.17
C ASN A 54 -0.93 17.28 4.53
N ILE A 55 -0.48 16.11 4.95
CA ILE A 55 -0.95 15.42 6.16
C ILE A 55 0.23 15.24 7.11
N SER A 56 0.13 15.72 8.33
CA SER A 56 1.26 15.65 9.26
C SER A 56 0.87 15.54 10.72
N ASN A 57 1.79 15.03 11.56
CA ASN A 57 1.62 14.89 13.00
C ASN A 57 0.37 14.06 13.35
N ILE A 58 0.32 12.84 12.85
CA ILE A 58 -0.82 11.93 13.00
C ILE A 58 -0.46 10.78 13.93
N SER A 59 -1.30 10.52 14.91
CA SER A 59 -1.23 9.35 15.76
C SER A 59 -2.45 8.47 15.58
N MET A 60 -2.25 7.16 15.36
CA MET A 60 -3.35 6.21 15.16
C MET A 60 -3.20 5.02 16.09
N TYR A 61 -4.31 4.61 16.70
CA TYR A 61 -4.35 3.48 17.59
C TYR A 61 -5.58 2.59 17.35
N GLY A 62 -5.31 1.34 16.95
CA GLY A 62 -6.34 0.34 16.73
C GLY A 62 -7.11 0.47 15.42
N VAL A 63 -6.65 1.30 14.47
CA VAL A 63 -7.19 1.32 13.10
C VAL A 63 -6.72 0.08 12.33
N MET A 64 -7.54 -0.47 11.43
CA MET A 64 -7.13 -1.64 10.65
C MET A 64 -6.13 -1.27 9.56
N THR A 65 -6.39 -0.21 8.82
CA THR A 65 -5.58 0.25 7.68
C THR A 65 -5.20 1.72 7.89
N PRO A 66 -4.01 2.03 8.38
CA PRO A 66 -3.57 3.41 8.63
C PRO A 66 -3.61 4.30 7.38
N ILE A 67 -3.12 3.79 6.25
CA ILE A 67 -3.05 4.53 4.98
C ILE A 67 -3.77 3.72 3.91
N PHE A 68 -4.80 4.31 3.32
CA PHE A 68 -5.54 3.75 2.19
C PHE A 68 -5.69 4.81 1.10
N ILE A 69 -4.84 4.74 0.09
CA ILE A 69 -4.85 5.64 -1.06
C ILE A 69 -5.28 4.83 -2.28
N ARG A 70 -6.41 5.22 -2.88
CA ARG A 70 -7.03 4.42 -3.94
C ARG A 70 -7.51 5.27 -5.11
N LEU A 71 -6.99 4.97 -6.30
CA LEU A 71 -7.56 5.39 -7.58
C LEU A 71 -8.14 4.17 -8.29
N ALA A 72 -9.39 4.27 -8.70
CA ALA A 72 -10.08 3.25 -9.50
C ALA A 72 -11.01 3.91 -10.52
N ASP A 73 -11.74 3.10 -11.29
CA ASP A 73 -12.60 3.58 -12.38
C ASP A 73 -13.97 2.89 -12.30
N ARG A 74 -14.70 3.14 -11.20
CA ARG A 74 -16.08 2.70 -11.06
C ARG A 74 -17.01 3.49 -12.00
N GLY A 75 -16.75 4.80 -12.14
CA GLY A 75 -17.35 5.67 -13.14
C GLY A 75 -18.83 5.96 -12.92
N ARG A 76 -19.29 6.03 -11.66
CA ARG A 76 -20.68 6.43 -11.37
C ARG A 76 -20.94 7.86 -11.80
N ASN A 77 -22.12 8.08 -12.33
CA ASN A 77 -22.58 9.39 -12.74
C ASN A 77 -23.02 10.23 -11.53
N TYR A 78 -22.90 11.55 -11.68
CA TYR A 78 -23.37 12.49 -10.67
C TYR A 78 -24.90 12.45 -10.48
N TYR A 79 -25.63 12.09 -11.54
CA TYR A 79 -27.09 11.93 -11.53
C TYR A 79 -27.49 10.80 -12.46
N ASP A 80 -28.68 10.25 -12.27
CA ASP A 80 -29.20 9.16 -13.10
C ASP A 80 -29.30 9.60 -14.56
N GLY A 81 -28.75 8.77 -15.47
CA GLY A 81 -28.71 9.05 -16.91
C GLY A 81 -27.62 10.07 -17.33
N GLY A 82 -26.78 10.52 -16.42
CA GLY A 82 -25.64 11.36 -16.75
C GLY A 82 -24.55 10.62 -17.55
N PRO A 83 -23.59 11.35 -18.15
CA PRO A 83 -22.50 10.73 -18.89
C PRO A 83 -21.56 9.97 -17.96
N SER A 84 -21.05 8.83 -18.42
CA SER A 84 -19.99 8.11 -17.71
C SER A 84 -18.77 9.02 -17.53
N GLN A 85 -18.19 8.98 -16.33
CA GLN A 85 -16.98 9.73 -16.03
C GLN A 85 -15.74 8.89 -16.36
N PRO A 86 -14.68 9.47 -16.95
CA PRO A 86 -13.41 8.79 -17.09
C PRO A 86 -12.77 8.55 -15.71
N ALA A 87 -11.74 7.69 -15.66
CA ALA A 87 -10.94 7.53 -14.45
C ALA A 87 -10.43 8.89 -13.95
N GLY A 88 -10.47 9.09 -12.62
CA GLY A 88 -10.01 10.32 -11.99
C GLY A 88 -8.49 10.49 -11.98
N THR A 89 -8.03 11.46 -11.22
CA THR A 89 -6.61 11.71 -10.97
C THR A 89 -6.36 11.80 -9.47
N LEU A 90 -5.29 11.17 -9.00
CA LEU A 90 -4.90 11.17 -7.59
C LEU A 90 -3.40 11.39 -7.50
N ARG A 91 -2.97 12.55 -6.99
CA ARG A 91 -1.57 12.95 -7.01
C ARG A 91 -1.16 13.95 -5.93
N ASN A 92 0.15 14.07 -5.72
CA ASN A 92 0.77 15.02 -4.80
C ASN A 92 0.27 14.85 -3.37
N ILE A 93 0.52 13.67 -2.80
CA ILE A 93 0.11 13.33 -1.44
C ILE A 93 1.35 13.26 -0.56
N HIS A 94 1.41 14.10 0.46
CA HIS A 94 2.49 14.14 1.43
C HIS A 94 1.98 13.74 2.80
N ILE A 95 2.53 12.66 3.37
CA ILE A 95 2.23 12.19 4.72
C ILE A 95 3.53 12.23 5.53
N ALA A 96 3.55 13.00 6.60
CA ALA A 96 4.72 13.17 7.44
C ALA A 96 4.41 13.01 8.93
N ASN A 97 5.38 12.49 9.71
CA ASN A 97 5.28 12.35 11.16
C ASN A 97 4.01 11.58 11.55
N LEU A 98 3.87 10.36 11.03
CA LEU A 98 2.75 9.48 11.32
C LEU A 98 3.23 8.29 12.16
N THR A 99 2.55 8.02 13.27
CA THR A 99 2.73 6.80 14.06
C THR A 99 1.42 6.06 14.13
N ALA A 100 1.41 4.77 13.78
CA ALA A 100 0.22 3.95 13.79
C ALA A 100 0.48 2.58 14.42
N ARG A 101 -0.38 2.18 15.35
CA ARG A 101 -0.54 0.80 15.80
C ARG A 101 -1.81 0.26 15.16
N MET A 102 -1.65 -0.69 14.26
CA MET A 102 -2.74 -1.34 13.56
C MET A 102 -3.50 -2.32 14.46
N HIS A 103 -4.67 -2.72 13.99
CA HIS A 103 -5.44 -3.83 14.55
C HIS A 103 -6.01 -4.69 13.43
N GLY A 104 -5.55 -5.95 13.36
CA GLY A 104 -5.93 -6.90 12.32
C GLY A 104 -4.90 -7.02 11.18
N LEU A 105 -5.27 -7.73 10.13
CA LEU A 105 -4.35 -8.20 9.09
C LEU A 105 -4.39 -7.39 7.79
N VAL A 106 -5.25 -6.38 7.71
CA VAL A 106 -5.43 -5.61 6.46
C VAL A 106 -4.33 -4.58 6.33
N THR A 107 -3.49 -4.72 5.33
CA THR A 107 -2.33 -3.86 5.12
C THR A 107 -2.70 -2.43 4.74
N SER A 108 -1.83 -1.48 5.04
CA SER A 108 -1.87 -0.16 4.38
C SER A 108 -1.66 -0.32 2.87
N SER A 109 -2.33 0.49 2.06
CA SER A 109 -2.20 0.38 0.61
C SER A 109 -2.21 1.71 -0.13
N ILE A 110 -1.43 1.75 -1.23
CA ILE A 110 -1.41 2.86 -2.20
C ILE A 110 -1.57 2.23 -3.57
N THR A 111 -2.75 2.37 -4.17
CA THR A 111 -3.10 1.60 -5.36
C THR A 111 -3.78 2.46 -6.42
N GLY A 112 -3.22 2.44 -7.62
CA GLY A 112 -3.83 2.97 -8.83
C GLY A 112 -4.25 1.86 -9.78
N LEU A 113 -4.57 2.25 -11.01
CA LEU A 113 -4.75 1.36 -12.14
C LEU A 113 -3.52 1.42 -13.05
N GLU A 114 -3.26 0.38 -13.81
CA GLU A 114 -2.12 0.35 -14.73
C GLU A 114 -2.12 1.52 -15.71
N LYS A 115 -3.29 1.89 -16.22
CA LYS A 115 -3.47 3.03 -17.13
C LYS A 115 -3.62 4.38 -16.43
N HIS A 116 -3.96 4.37 -15.15
CA HIS A 116 -4.17 5.57 -14.32
C HIS A 116 -3.48 5.35 -12.96
N PRO A 117 -2.16 5.54 -12.90
CA PRO A 117 -1.41 5.37 -11.65
C PRO A 117 -1.74 6.48 -10.64
N VAL A 118 -1.53 6.20 -9.37
CA VAL A 118 -1.38 7.24 -8.36
C VAL A 118 -0.03 7.92 -8.57
N GLU A 119 0.04 9.24 -8.47
CA GLU A 119 1.27 9.98 -8.78
C GLU A 119 1.78 10.80 -7.58
N ASN A 120 3.10 10.83 -7.43
CA ASN A 120 3.82 11.70 -6.48
C ASN A 120 3.34 11.55 -5.04
N VAL A 121 3.64 10.40 -4.44
CA VAL A 121 3.38 10.14 -3.01
C VAL A 121 4.68 10.26 -2.22
N THR A 122 4.62 10.97 -1.10
CA THR A 122 5.76 11.10 -0.18
C THR A 122 5.36 10.65 1.21
N LEU A 123 6.14 9.74 1.80
CA LEU A 123 6.02 9.30 3.18
C LEU A 123 7.32 9.67 3.91
N THR A 124 7.23 10.52 4.93
CA THR A 124 8.40 10.97 5.70
C THR A 124 8.16 10.78 7.20
N ASN A 125 9.12 10.17 7.90
CA ASN A 125 9.01 9.90 9.34
C ASN A 125 7.70 9.14 9.67
N VAL A 126 7.49 7.99 9.03
CA VAL A 126 6.30 7.15 9.22
C VAL A 126 6.69 5.89 9.96
N HIS A 127 5.97 5.58 11.04
CA HIS A 127 6.13 4.34 11.78
C HIS A 127 4.79 3.61 11.87
N ILE A 128 4.71 2.41 11.29
CA ILE A 128 3.52 1.55 11.32
C ILE A 128 3.88 0.23 11.98
N ILE A 129 3.18 -0.09 13.06
CA ILE A 129 3.26 -1.36 13.76
C ILE A 129 2.04 -2.18 13.40
N CYS A 130 2.25 -3.32 12.73
CA CYS A 130 1.22 -4.24 12.28
C CYS A 130 1.04 -5.37 13.31
N ASP A 131 -0.14 -5.96 13.41
CA ASP A 131 -0.35 -7.09 14.33
C ASP A 131 0.48 -8.32 13.92
N GLY A 132 0.60 -8.59 12.61
CA GLY A 132 1.26 -9.80 12.11
C GLY A 132 0.31 -10.99 12.01
N ASN A 133 0.85 -12.23 12.06
CA ASN A 133 0.07 -13.48 11.93
C ASN A 133 -0.67 -13.66 10.61
N GLY A 134 -0.16 -13.11 9.52
CA GLY A 134 -0.68 -13.34 8.18
C GLY A 134 -0.49 -14.78 7.72
N SER A 135 -1.19 -15.17 6.65
CA SER A 135 -1.09 -16.51 6.12
C SER A 135 0.01 -16.66 5.06
N VAL A 136 0.59 -17.86 4.97
CA VAL A 136 1.53 -18.24 3.89
C VAL A 136 0.85 -18.17 2.51
N GLU A 137 -0.46 -18.43 2.45
CA GLU A 137 -1.23 -18.30 1.22
C GLU A 137 -1.24 -16.85 0.72
N HIS A 138 -1.52 -15.88 1.60
CA HIS A 138 -1.45 -14.45 1.28
C HIS A 138 -0.02 -14.05 0.89
N ALA A 139 1.00 -14.51 1.61
CA ALA A 139 2.39 -14.23 1.30
C ALA A 139 2.81 -14.66 -0.11
N ARG A 140 2.22 -15.71 -0.65
CA ARG A 140 2.49 -16.26 -1.99
C ARG A 140 1.61 -15.68 -3.10
N LYS A 141 0.60 -14.90 -2.75
CA LYS A 141 -0.32 -14.35 -3.73
C LYS A 141 0.37 -13.30 -4.59
N ARG A 142 0.18 -13.40 -5.92
CA ARG A 142 0.79 -12.48 -6.90
C ARG A 142 -0.23 -11.88 -7.86
N ASP A 143 -1.32 -12.57 -8.10
CA ASP A 143 -2.35 -12.17 -9.06
C ASP A 143 -3.52 -11.43 -8.37
N LEU A 144 -3.20 -10.28 -7.77
CA LEU A 144 -4.24 -9.41 -7.21
C LEU A 144 -4.88 -8.57 -8.33
N PRO A 145 -6.19 -8.73 -8.59
CA PRO A 145 -6.88 -7.92 -9.59
C PRO A 145 -6.89 -6.45 -9.20
N GLU A 146 -7.03 -5.57 -10.18
CA GLU A 146 -7.13 -4.13 -9.93
C GLU A 146 -8.43 -3.72 -9.27
N ARG A 147 -9.49 -4.54 -9.38
CA ARG A 147 -10.81 -4.30 -8.77
C ARG A 147 -11.37 -2.92 -9.10
N GLU A 148 -11.21 -2.51 -10.35
CA GLU A 148 -11.44 -1.13 -10.80
C GLU A 148 -12.89 -0.66 -10.61
N LYS A 149 -13.86 -1.57 -10.68
CA LYS A 149 -15.30 -1.27 -10.56
C LYS A 149 -15.87 -1.53 -9.16
N GLU A 150 -15.05 -2.05 -8.25
CA GLU A 150 -15.52 -2.39 -6.90
C GLU A 150 -15.59 -1.14 -6.01
N TYR A 151 -16.45 -1.23 -4.97
CA TYR A 151 -16.50 -0.18 -3.95
C TYR A 151 -15.15 -0.11 -3.18
N PRO A 152 -14.55 1.07 -3.05
CA PRO A 152 -13.21 1.19 -2.47
C PRO A 152 -13.27 1.18 -0.95
N GLU A 153 -13.51 0.03 -0.36
CA GLU A 153 -13.38 -0.17 1.07
C GLU A 153 -11.98 -0.70 1.40
N THR A 154 -11.44 -0.37 2.55
CA THR A 154 -10.07 -0.79 2.94
C THR A 154 -9.90 -2.31 2.90
N LEU A 155 -10.97 -3.07 3.15
CA LEU A 155 -10.99 -4.53 3.07
C LEU A 155 -10.79 -5.09 1.65
N ILE A 156 -10.83 -4.26 0.63
CA ILE A 156 -10.68 -4.70 -0.77
C ILE A 156 -9.34 -5.40 -1.03
N PHE A 157 -8.32 -5.09 -0.22
CA PHE A 157 -7.00 -5.72 -0.27
C PHE A 157 -6.66 -6.50 1.00
N ALA A 158 -7.67 -7.09 1.66
CA ALA A 158 -7.47 -7.92 2.85
C ALA A 158 -6.58 -9.14 2.58
N ASP A 159 -6.47 -9.56 1.32
CA ASP A 159 -5.68 -10.68 0.85
C ASP A 159 -4.34 -10.27 0.21
N ALA A 160 -3.88 -9.03 0.46
CA ALA A 160 -2.63 -8.53 -0.08
C ALA A 160 -1.39 -9.30 0.45
N PRO A 161 -0.36 -9.47 -0.38
CA PRO A 161 0.87 -10.18 -0.01
C PRO A 161 1.83 -9.35 0.84
N ALA A 162 1.35 -8.28 1.43
CA ALA A 162 2.11 -7.41 2.32
C ALA A 162 1.48 -7.34 3.71
N SER A 163 2.29 -7.21 4.75
CA SER A 163 1.82 -6.96 6.12
C SER A 163 1.85 -5.47 6.48
N GLY A 164 2.82 -4.71 5.98
CA GLY A 164 2.98 -3.29 6.30
C GLY A 164 2.40 -2.35 5.26
N LEU A 165 2.91 -2.41 4.02
CA LEU A 165 2.50 -1.53 2.94
C LEU A 165 2.47 -2.25 1.59
N PHE A 166 1.33 -2.21 0.93
CA PHE A 166 1.12 -2.69 -0.42
C PHE A 166 1.01 -1.52 -1.39
N VAL A 167 1.93 -1.46 -2.37
CA VAL A 167 1.99 -0.39 -3.38
C VAL A 167 1.82 -0.99 -4.76
N LYS A 168 0.83 -0.51 -5.52
CA LYS A 168 0.55 -1.03 -6.86
C LYS A 168 0.12 0.07 -7.83
N ASN A 169 0.73 0.07 -9.02
CA ASN A 169 0.46 1.07 -10.07
C ASN A 169 0.66 2.50 -9.57
N VAL A 170 1.89 2.81 -9.16
CA VAL A 170 2.27 4.13 -8.64
C VAL A 170 3.43 4.70 -9.46
N LYS A 171 3.37 5.98 -9.78
CA LYS A 171 4.44 6.72 -10.43
C LYS A 171 4.93 7.85 -9.53
N GLY A 172 6.20 7.77 -9.15
CA GLY A 172 6.79 8.73 -8.21
C GLY A 172 6.39 8.44 -6.77
N ILE A 173 7.17 7.63 -6.05
CA ILE A 173 7.01 7.46 -4.60
C ILE A 173 8.34 7.73 -3.90
N ARG A 174 8.29 8.51 -2.84
CA ARG A 174 9.44 8.81 -1.98
C ARG A 174 9.12 8.38 -0.56
N MET A 175 9.95 7.52 0.00
CA MET A 175 9.87 7.08 1.39
C MET A 175 11.16 7.47 2.10
N GLN A 176 11.06 8.31 3.13
CA GLN A 176 12.21 8.75 3.89
C GLN A 176 11.98 8.51 5.38
N ASN A 177 12.91 7.79 6.02
CA ASN A 177 12.80 7.42 7.43
C ASN A 177 11.44 6.75 7.74
N VAL A 178 11.17 5.63 7.06
CA VAL A 178 9.95 4.84 7.23
C VAL A 178 10.30 3.55 7.96
N MET A 179 9.58 3.27 9.04
CA MET A 179 9.68 2.04 9.81
C MET A 179 8.38 1.23 9.69
N LEU A 180 8.51 0.00 9.22
CA LEU A 180 7.43 -0.98 9.19
C LEU A 180 7.82 -2.13 10.12
N GLU A 181 6.95 -2.47 11.04
CA GLU A 181 7.20 -3.45 12.09
C GLU A 181 6.00 -4.38 12.24
N VAL A 182 6.22 -5.65 12.51
CA VAL A 182 5.19 -6.59 12.93
C VAL A 182 5.37 -6.92 14.41
N TYR A 183 4.25 -6.95 15.14
CA TYR A 183 4.24 -7.35 16.54
C TYR A 183 4.42 -8.86 16.68
N GLU A 184 3.67 -9.61 15.89
CA GLU A 184 3.81 -11.07 15.74
C GLU A 184 4.40 -11.38 14.38
N SER A 185 5.23 -12.44 14.27
CA SER A 185 5.83 -12.85 13.00
C SER A 185 4.80 -12.98 11.88
N ASP A 186 5.13 -12.49 10.70
CA ASP A 186 4.24 -12.54 9.52
C ASP A 186 5.00 -13.06 8.30
N PRO A 187 4.53 -14.10 7.60
CA PRO A 187 5.20 -14.62 6.41
C PRO A 187 5.12 -13.70 5.19
N ARG A 188 4.27 -12.67 5.21
CA ARG A 188 4.18 -11.66 4.15
C ARG A 188 5.36 -10.68 4.24
N ALA A 189 5.77 -10.16 3.11
CA ALA A 189 6.72 -9.04 3.10
C ALA A 189 6.14 -7.81 3.80
N LEU A 190 6.98 -7.03 4.48
CA LEU A 190 6.54 -5.76 5.06
C LEU A 190 6.23 -4.72 3.99
N LEU A 191 6.98 -4.70 2.90
CA LEU A 191 6.77 -3.81 1.76
C LEU A 191 6.67 -4.64 0.47
N PHE A 192 5.54 -4.52 -0.23
CA PHE A 192 5.34 -5.13 -1.53
C PHE A 192 4.99 -4.05 -2.56
N MET A 193 5.80 -3.93 -3.60
CA MET A 193 5.66 -2.94 -4.65
C MET A 193 5.49 -3.62 -6.01
N GLU A 194 4.37 -3.38 -6.69
CA GLU A 194 4.08 -3.94 -8.01
C GLU A 194 3.75 -2.85 -9.02
N ARG A 195 4.40 -2.89 -10.18
CA ARG A 195 4.27 -1.87 -11.23
C ARG A 195 4.44 -0.44 -10.70
N VAL A 196 5.51 -0.28 -9.92
CA VAL A 196 5.94 1.04 -9.43
C VAL A 196 7.03 1.57 -10.35
N ASN A 197 6.90 2.83 -10.72
CA ASN A 197 7.86 3.53 -11.57
C ASN A 197 8.33 4.80 -10.86
N ASP A 198 9.63 4.99 -10.76
CA ASP A 198 10.28 6.10 -10.07
C ASP A 198 10.04 6.09 -8.54
N ALA A 199 10.86 5.34 -7.82
CA ALA A 199 10.82 5.29 -6.36
C ALA A 199 12.20 5.56 -5.74
N LEU A 200 12.19 6.31 -4.64
CA LEU A 200 13.34 6.42 -3.74
C LEU A 200 12.93 5.97 -2.33
N LEU A 201 13.63 4.97 -1.83
CA LEU A 201 13.46 4.41 -0.49
C LEU A 201 14.73 4.73 0.32
N ASP A 202 14.75 5.79 1.12
CA ASP A 202 15.89 6.23 1.91
C ASP A 202 15.64 6.07 3.42
N GLY A 203 16.47 5.27 4.08
CA GLY A 203 16.37 5.08 5.52
C GLY A 203 15.15 4.24 5.94
N ILE A 204 14.86 3.15 5.21
CA ILE A 204 13.78 2.24 5.55
C ILE A 204 14.24 1.25 6.62
N THR A 205 13.44 1.07 7.66
CA THR A 205 13.66 0.07 8.71
C THR A 205 12.53 -0.94 8.71
N LEU A 206 12.87 -2.21 8.61
CA LEU A 206 11.93 -3.34 8.54
C LEU A 206 12.18 -4.29 9.71
N VAL A 207 11.17 -4.53 10.53
CA VAL A 207 11.25 -5.42 11.69
C VAL A 207 10.22 -6.54 11.56
N ASN A 208 10.68 -7.72 11.14
CA ASN A 208 9.85 -8.92 11.03
C ASN A 208 10.76 -10.16 11.16
N PRO A 209 10.61 -10.94 12.22
CA PRO A 209 11.45 -12.12 12.46
C PRO A 209 11.18 -13.29 11.51
N SER A 210 10.32 -13.13 10.51
CA SER A 210 10.02 -14.20 9.56
C SER A 210 11.16 -14.47 8.56
N ASP A 211 11.16 -15.69 8.04
CA ASP A 211 12.09 -16.12 6.99
C ASP A 211 11.56 -15.72 5.60
N GLY A 212 12.21 -14.80 4.91
CA GLY A 212 11.86 -14.41 3.55
C GLY A 212 12.19 -12.97 3.23
N PRO A 213 12.04 -12.56 1.97
CA PRO A 213 12.21 -11.17 1.59
C PRO A 213 11.22 -10.25 2.32
N GLN A 214 11.73 -9.17 2.88
CA GLN A 214 10.91 -8.16 3.56
C GLN A 214 10.50 -7.01 2.63
N VAL A 215 11.20 -6.85 1.51
CA VAL A 215 10.81 -6.00 0.38
C VAL A 215 10.63 -6.89 -0.84
N ILE A 216 9.50 -6.79 -1.51
CA ILE A 216 9.28 -7.43 -2.82
C ILE A 216 9.02 -6.37 -3.86
N LEU A 217 9.81 -6.39 -4.93
CA LEU A 217 9.65 -5.54 -6.11
C LEU A 217 9.22 -6.42 -7.28
N ARG A 218 8.05 -6.14 -7.85
CA ARG A 218 7.50 -6.92 -8.96
C ARG A 218 7.16 -6.03 -10.15
N ASN A 219 7.74 -6.33 -11.32
CA ASN A 219 7.50 -5.59 -12.55
C ASN A 219 7.64 -4.07 -12.37
N SER A 220 8.66 -3.65 -11.63
CA SER A 220 8.89 -2.26 -11.24
C SER A 220 10.17 -1.71 -11.85
N ARG A 221 10.28 -0.38 -11.99
CA ARG A 221 11.41 0.24 -12.66
C ARG A 221 11.79 1.57 -12.04
N ASP A 222 13.06 1.92 -12.18
CA ASP A 222 13.61 3.18 -11.65
C ASP A 222 13.47 3.25 -10.13
N ILE A 223 14.00 2.25 -9.42
CA ILE A 223 13.88 2.09 -7.99
C ILE A 223 15.26 2.24 -7.34
N ASP A 224 15.42 3.22 -6.47
CA ASP A 224 16.61 3.42 -5.66
C ASP A 224 16.31 3.07 -4.20
N ILE A 225 17.12 2.17 -3.60
CA ILE A 225 16.98 1.76 -2.20
C ILE A 225 18.28 2.08 -1.47
N GLU A 226 18.21 3.05 -0.58
CA GLU A 226 19.35 3.52 0.21
C GLU A 226 19.10 3.29 1.70
N LYS A 227 20.17 2.97 2.45
CA LYS A 227 20.15 2.84 3.91
C LYS A 227 19.05 1.91 4.44
N LEU A 228 18.76 0.82 3.73
CA LEU A 228 17.80 -0.18 4.19
C LEU A 228 18.38 -0.92 5.41
N ARG A 229 17.60 -0.98 6.49
CA ARG A 229 17.84 -1.78 7.68
C ARG A 229 16.75 -2.81 7.84
N TYR A 230 17.10 -4.02 8.22
CA TYR A 230 16.12 -5.05 8.52
C TYR A 230 16.60 -5.91 9.69
N ASP A 231 15.64 -6.31 10.50
CA ASP A 231 15.86 -7.30 11.54
C ASP A 231 15.30 -8.63 11.05
N GLY A 232 16.20 -9.52 10.69
CA GLY A 232 15.86 -10.84 10.14
C GLY A 232 17.13 -11.67 9.94
N SER A 233 17.02 -12.97 10.17
CA SER A 233 18.17 -13.89 10.18
C SER A 233 18.61 -14.32 8.78
N ARG A 234 17.84 -14.07 7.73
CA ARG A 234 18.12 -14.54 6.37
C ARG A 234 18.29 -13.44 5.35
N VAL A 235 19.27 -13.65 4.50
CA VAL A 235 19.59 -12.81 3.35
C VAL A 235 19.29 -13.66 2.10
N PRO A 236 18.68 -13.08 1.07
CA PRO A 236 18.43 -11.66 0.83
C PRO A 236 17.09 -11.15 1.43
N CYS A 237 17.09 -9.89 1.90
CA CYS A 237 15.88 -9.25 2.39
C CYS A 237 15.03 -8.63 1.28
N ILE A 238 15.56 -8.50 0.07
CA ILE A 238 14.88 -7.96 -1.11
C ILE A 238 14.66 -9.11 -2.10
N GLY A 239 13.41 -9.27 -2.55
CA GLY A 239 13.03 -10.14 -3.65
C GLY A 239 12.65 -9.31 -4.87
N ILE A 240 13.21 -9.64 -6.05
CA ILE A 240 12.84 -9.03 -7.33
C ILE A 240 12.12 -10.10 -8.14
N GLU A 241 10.86 -9.88 -8.46
CA GLU A 241 9.98 -10.85 -9.10
C GLU A 241 9.39 -10.33 -10.41
N GLY A 242 9.00 -11.23 -11.29
CA GLY A 242 8.44 -10.89 -12.60
C GLY A 242 9.50 -10.55 -13.65
N THR A 243 9.05 -10.21 -14.86
CA THR A 243 9.91 -10.11 -16.04
C THR A 243 10.17 -8.68 -16.52
N ASP A 244 9.44 -7.69 -15.98
CA ASP A 244 9.55 -6.29 -16.40
C ASP A 244 10.14 -5.39 -15.30
N ASN A 245 11.25 -5.83 -14.69
CA ASN A 245 12.02 -5.01 -13.76
C ASN A 245 13.18 -4.35 -14.47
N ARG A 246 13.41 -3.03 -14.22
CA ARG A 246 14.50 -2.27 -14.85
C ARG A 246 15.05 -1.23 -13.89
N ARG A 247 16.36 -1.02 -13.91
CA ARG A 247 17.07 0.00 -13.13
C ARG A 247 16.65 -0.02 -11.65
N ILE A 248 16.96 -1.13 -10.98
CA ILE A 248 16.81 -1.27 -9.54
C ILE A 248 18.21 -1.16 -8.94
N GLU A 249 18.43 -0.11 -8.14
CA GLU A 249 19.71 0.17 -7.50
C GLU A 249 19.59 -0.03 -5.99
N THR A 250 20.51 -0.78 -5.42
CA THR A 250 20.56 -1.05 -3.96
C THR A 250 21.92 -1.57 -3.55
N ASP A 251 22.36 -1.22 -2.34
CA ASP A 251 23.58 -1.76 -1.71
C ASP A 251 23.34 -3.14 -1.03
N LYS A 252 22.11 -3.62 -0.99
CA LYS A 252 21.73 -4.88 -0.32
C LYS A 252 21.72 -6.06 -1.29
N LYS A 253 22.00 -7.24 -0.75
CA LYS A 253 21.80 -8.47 -1.50
C LYS A 253 20.33 -8.69 -1.78
N TYR A 254 20.01 -9.14 -2.98
CA TYR A 254 18.65 -9.46 -3.41
C TYR A 254 18.59 -10.81 -4.10
N SER A 255 17.42 -11.42 -4.10
CA SER A 255 17.08 -12.58 -4.92
C SER A 255 16.29 -12.15 -6.14
N VAL A 256 16.51 -12.84 -7.27
CA VAL A 256 15.73 -12.63 -8.49
C VAL A 256 14.92 -13.88 -8.77
N ASP A 257 13.62 -13.70 -8.92
CA ASP A 257 12.71 -14.74 -9.35
C ASP A 257 11.96 -14.28 -10.60
N HIS A 258 12.25 -14.92 -11.72
CA HIS A 258 11.60 -14.66 -13.00
C HIS A 258 10.33 -15.49 -13.22
N SER A 259 9.94 -16.32 -12.26
CA SER A 259 8.72 -17.11 -12.37
C SER A 259 7.49 -16.21 -12.20
N ASP A 260 6.65 -16.19 -13.20
CA ASP A 260 5.31 -15.60 -13.14
C ASP A 260 4.37 -16.53 -12.38
N GLY A 261 4.56 -16.89 -11.18
CA GLY A 261 3.63 -17.66 -10.35
C GLY A 261 2.78 -18.76 -11.02
N ARG A 262 2.93 -18.98 -12.32
CA ARG A 262 2.26 -19.99 -13.13
C ARG A 262 3.14 -21.20 -13.28
N ASN A 263 2.88 -22.23 -12.45
CA ASN A 263 3.34 -23.62 -12.65
C ASN A 263 4.86 -23.89 -12.73
N SER A 264 5.51 -24.05 -11.61
CA SER A 264 6.62 -24.99 -11.50
C SER A 264 6.11 -26.46 -11.49
N LYS A 265 5.41 -26.88 -12.55
CA LYS A 265 5.23 -28.30 -12.89
C LYS A 265 5.91 -28.53 -14.23
N LYS A 266 7.04 -29.24 -14.17
CA LYS A 266 7.84 -29.89 -15.20
C LYS A 266 9.19 -29.21 -15.46
N ASN A 267 10.19 -29.71 -14.79
CA ASN A 267 11.33 -30.32 -15.46
C ASN A 267 12.09 -31.21 -14.48
N ARG A 268 11.53 -32.38 -14.21
CA ARG A 268 12.33 -33.61 -13.97
C ARG A 268 12.39 -34.29 -15.32
N HIS A 269 13.58 -34.32 -15.93
CA HIS A 269 14.14 -35.34 -16.83
C HIS A 269 15.23 -34.64 -17.68
N LYS A 270 16.46 -34.83 -17.39
CA LYS A 270 17.47 -35.82 -17.75
C LYS A 270 18.79 -35.48 -17.05
#